data_4f94587e8428c72afd80ee060de8fc59
#
_entry.id   4f94587e8428c72afd80ee060de8fc59
#
_cell.length_a   1.000
_cell.length_b   1.000
_cell.length_c   1.000
_cell.angle_alpha   90.00
_cell.angle_beta   90.00
_cell.angle_gamma   90.00
#
_symmetry.space_group_name_H-M   'P 1'
#
loop_
_entity.id
_entity.type
_entity.pdbx_description
1 polymer ?
#
loop_
_entity_poly.entity_id
_entity_poly.type
_entity_poly.pdbx_seq_one_letter_code
_entity_poly.pdbx_strand_id
1 'polypeptide(L)'
;MFGIADYGAFVVAVIVFLAIPGPGNLALLGATGQGGIRSGMAATLGVIAGDQTLLWLAVSGISALLATYPAAFQTIQWVGAIYLVWLGAKLLRTRLDDAPALELKPDHFFKQAFFITVLNPKAIVFYMAFFPLFVNPAEHQGLITFAVMAATIAALTLAYGLVIVVSAHMLRSEEH
;
A
#
# COMPACT_ATOMS: atom_id res chain seq x y z
N MET A 1 19.52 1.98 -9.58
CA MET A 1 20.01 1.04 -8.57
C MET A 1 19.12 -0.19 -8.58
N PHE A 2 19.67 -1.38 -8.71
CA PHE A 2 18.94 -2.67 -8.84
C PHE A 2 17.86 -2.72 -9.93
N GLY A 3 18.01 -1.99 -11.04
CA GLY A 3 17.00 -1.92 -12.10
C GLY A 3 15.75 -1.11 -11.77
N ILE A 4 15.77 -0.38 -10.65
CA ILE A 4 14.73 0.60 -10.31
C ILE A 4 15.13 1.92 -10.97
N ALA A 5 14.22 2.51 -11.75
CA ALA A 5 14.48 3.70 -12.55
C ALA A 5 14.91 4.90 -11.68
N ASP A 6 14.17 5.17 -10.61
CA ASP A 6 14.51 6.16 -9.59
C ASP A 6 14.06 5.62 -8.22
N TYR A 7 15.04 5.16 -7.43
CA TYR A 7 14.76 4.58 -6.12
C TYR A 7 14.25 5.63 -5.12
N GLY A 8 14.76 6.85 -5.19
CA GLY A 8 14.32 7.94 -4.32
C GLY A 8 12.86 8.32 -4.58
N ALA A 9 12.52 8.51 -5.85
CA ALA A 9 11.14 8.76 -6.26
C ALA A 9 10.19 7.61 -5.88
N PHE A 10 10.65 6.36 -6.01
CA PHE A 10 9.90 5.19 -5.58
C PHE A 10 9.59 5.22 -4.07
N VAL A 11 10.59 5.46 -3.23
CA VAL A 11 10.42 5.57 -1.76
C VAL A 11 9.43 6.69 -1.41
N VAL A 12 9.61 7.88 -2.00
CA VAL A 12 8.69 9.01 -1.78
C VAL A 12 7.26 8.65 -2.20
N ALA A 13 7.10 8.01 -3.35
CA ALA A 13 5.80 7.61 -3.85
C ALA A 13 5.10 6.59 -2.92
N VAL A 14 5.84 5.62 -2.38
CA VAL A 14 5.30 4.67 -1.40
C VAL A 14 4.89 5.39 -0.11
N ILE A 15 5.71 6.31 0.41
CA ILE A 15 5.37 7.10 1.60
C ILE A 15 4.09 7.91 1.37
N VAL A 16 3.99 8.60 0.24
CA VAL A 16 2.78 9.37 -0.13
C VAL A 16 1.56 8.44 -0.24
N PHE A 17 1.72 7.29 -0.88
CA PHE A 17 0.66 6.28 -0.97
C PHE A 17 0.17 5.81 0.40
N LEU A 18 1.07 5.54 1.33
CA LEU A 18 0.74 5.13 2.70
C LEU A 18 0.05 6.27 3.48
N ALA A 19 0.52 7.51 3.32
CA ALA A 19 -0.02 8.68 4.00
C ALA A 19 -1.42 9.06 3.52
N ILE A 20 -1.81 8.70 2.30
CA ILE A 20 -3.17 8.91 1.79
C ILE A 20 -4.16 8.07 2.61
N PRO A 21 -5.12 8.69 3.33
CA PRO A 21 -6.10 7.96 4.12
C PRO A 21 -6.88 6.96 3.27
N GLY A 22 -7.05 5.76 3.80
CA GLY A 22 -7.78 4.71 3.10
C GLY A 22 -8.18 3.56 4.02
N PRO A 23 -8.87 2.54 3.49
CA PRO A 23 -9.37 1.42 4.30
C PRO A 23 -8.29 0.72 5.13
N GLY A 24 -7.06 0.61 4.63
CA GLY A 24 -5.93 0.05 5.37
C GLY A 24 -5.59 0.85 6.63
N ASN A 25 -5.51 2.20 6.51
CA ASN A 25 -5.24 3.08 7.65
C ASN A 25 -6.36 3.00 8.70
N LEU A 26 -7.62 2.95 8.23
CA LEU A 26 -8.77 2.77 9.11
C LEU A 26 -8.74 1.42 9.84
N ALA A 27 -8.26 0.37 9.18
CA ALA A 27 -8.09 -0.94 9.82
C ALA A 27 -7.03 -0.90 10.93
N LEU A 28 -5.90 -0.18 10.73
CA LEU A 28 -4.89 -0.01 11.76
C LEU A 28 -5.43 0.76 12.97
N LEU A 29 -6.10 1.88 12.72
CA LEU A 29 -6.69 2.72 13.76
C LEU A 29 -7.79 1.96 14.53
N GLY A 30 -8.71 1.30 13.82
CA GLY A 30 -9.79 0.51 14.41
C GLY A 30 -9.26 -0.66 15.25
N ALA A 31 -8.27 -1.40 14.76
CA ALA A 31 -7.63 -2.50 15.50
C ALA A 31 -6.92 -1.99 16.75
N THR A 32 -6.20 -0.86 16.65
CA THR A 32 -5.51 -0.24 17.80
C THR A 32 -6.51 0.27 18.83
N GLY A 33 -7.58 0.91 18.38
CA GLY A 33 -8.65 1.40 19.25
C GLY A 33 -9.36 0.28 20.01
N GLN A 34 -9.54 -0.90 19.42
CA GLN A 34 -10.23 -2.03 20.03
C GLN A 34 -9.31 -2.88 20.94
N GLY A 35 -8.11 -3.19 20.50
CA GLY A 35 -7.24 -4.15 21.18
C GLY A 35 -5.81 -3.66 21.47
N GLY A 36 -5.57 -2.35 21.39
CA GLY A 36 -4.29 -1.72 21.70
C GLY A 36 -3.19 -2.07 20.67
N ILE A 37 -1.95 -1.89 21.07
CA ILE A 37 -0.76 -2.03 20.20
C ILE A 37 -0.69 -3.41 19.53
N ARG A 38 -0.98 -4.48 20.28
CA ARG A 38 -0.88 -5.86 19.72
C ARG A 38 -1.84 -6.06 18.55
N SER A 39 -3.07 -5.57 18.68
CA SER A 39 -4.09 -5.68 17.63
C SER A 39 -3.77 -4.77 16.43
N GLY A 40 -3.29 -3.55 16.68
CA GLY A 40 -2.79 -2.67 15.63
C GLY A 40 -1.62 -3.25 14.86
N MET A 41 -0.67 -3.90 15.54
CA MET A 41 0.45 -4.59 14.89
C MET A 41 -0.01 -5.82 14.11
N ALA A 42 -0.98 -6.58 14.61
CA ALA A 42 -1.57 -7.69 13.85
C ALA A 42 -2.23 -7.18 12.56
N ALA A 43 -2.96 -6.06 12.62
CA ALA A 43 -3.51 -5.40 11.43
C ALA A 43 -2.41 -4.91 10.47
N THR A 44 -1.34 -4.31 10.99
CA THR A 44 -0.18 -3.87 10.17
C THR A 44 0.44 -5.04 9.41
N LEU A 45 0.65 -6.17 10.07
CA LEU A 45 1.15 -7.38 9.39
C LEU A 45 0.15 -7.90 8.34
N GLY A 46 -1.15 -7.78 8.58
CA GLY A 46 -2.18 -8.10 7.60
C GLY A 46 -2.11 -7.20 6.37
N VAL A 47 -1.92 -5.89 6.56
CA VAL A 47 -1.71 -4.94 5.46
C VAL A 47 -0.46 -5.31 4.66
N ILE A 48 0.68 -5.56 5.33
CA ILE A 48 1.92 -5.96 4.66
C ILE A 48 1.70 -7.23 3.83
N ALA A 49 1.06 -8.24 4.38
CA ALA A 49 0.77 -9.49 3.66
C ALA A 49 -0.12 -9.25 2.43
N GLY A 50 -1.12 -8.37 2.55
CA GLY A 50 -1.98 -7.94 1.44
C GLY A 50 -1.20 -7.20 0.35
N ASP A 51 -0.36 -6.25 0.75
CA ASP A 51 0.52 -5.50 -0.14
C ASP A 51 1.47 -6.43 -0.90
N GLN A 52 2.10 -7.37 -0.21
CA GLN A 52 2.98 -8.36 -0.85
C GLN A 52 2.21 -9.24 -1.84
N THR A 53 0.99 -9.65 -1.50
CA THR A 53 0.15 -10.43 -2.41
C THR A 53 -0.14 -9.65 -3.70
N LEU A 54 -0.60 -8.40 -3.59
CA LEU A 54 -0.88 -7.55 -4.75
C LEU A 54 0.37 -7.26 -5.58
N LEU A 55 1.51 -6.99 -4.92
CA LEU A 55 2.79 -6.76 -5.58
C LEU A 55 3.21 -7.96 -6.43
N TRP A 56 3.23 -9.16 -5.85
CA TRP A 56 3.67 -10.35 -6.57
C TRP A 56 2.70 -10.77 -7.67
N LEU A 57 1.39 -10.53 -7.50
CA LEU A 57 0.42 -10.67 -8.59
C LEU A 57 0.69 -9.67 -9.71
N ALA A 58 0.99 -8.40 -9.36
CA ALA A 58 1.36 -7.40 -10.35
C ALA A 58 2.65 -7.76 -11.09
N VAL A 59 3.69 -8.21 -10.36
CA VAL A 59 4.96 -8.66 -10.97
C VAL A 59 4.73 -9.78 -11.98
N SER A 60 3.91 -10.78 -11.63
CA SER A 60 3.57 -11.88 -12.52
C SER A 60 2.85 -11.41 -13.79
N GLY A 61 1.90 -10.49 -13.65
CA GLY A 61 1.16 -9.89 -14.76
C GLY A 61 2.01 -8.98 -15.62
N ILE A 62 2.85 -8.15 -14.99
CA ILE A 62 3.76 -7.22 -15.67
C ILE A 62 4.79 -7.97 -16.51
N SER A 63 5.40 -9.01 -15.95
CA SER A 63 6.41 -9.80 -16.66
C SER A 63 5.83 -10.46 -17.92
N ALA A 64 4.61 -10.99 -17.83
CA ALA A 64 3.91 -11.55 -18.97
C ALA A 64 3.54 -10.47 -20.01
N LEU A 65 3.07 -9.32 -19.56
CA LEU A 65 2.61 -8.24 -20.43
C LEU A 65 3.77 -7.57 -21.18
N LEU A 66 4.90 -7.33 -20.51
CA LEU A 66 6.12 -6.80 -21.12
C LEU A 66 6.66 -7.72 -22.21
N ALA A 67 6.61 -9.04 -22.00
CA ALA A 67 7.08 -10.03 -22.96
C ALA A 67 6.18 -10.11 -24.20
N THR A 68 4.86 -9.89 -24.05
CA THR A 68 3.88 -10.20 -25.10
C THR A 68 3.31 -8.92 -25.75
N TYR A 69 3.04 -7.88 -24.98
CA TYR A 69 2.34 -6.66 -25.44
C TYR A 69 2.88 -5.38 -24.81
N PRO A 70 4.07 -4.87 -25.23
CA PRO A 70 4.67 -3.66 -24.65
C PRO A 70 3.77 -2.40 -24.73
N ALA A 71 2.99 -2.27 -25.80
CA ALA A 71 2.07 -1.15 -25.98
C ALA A 71 0.91 -1.17 -24.95
N ALA A 72 0.41 -2.36 -24.62
CA ALA A 72 -0.61 -2.52 -23.57
C ALA A 72 -0.06 -2.15 -22.19
N PHE A 73 1.20 -2.47 -21.92
CA PHE A 73 1.89 -2.08 -20.70
C PHE A 73 1.93 -0.54 -20.54
N GLN A 74 2.34 0.19 -21.59
CA GLN A 74 2.33 1.66 -21.57
C GLN A 74 0.93 2.24 -21.36
N THR A 75 -0.08 1.64 -21.98
CA THR A 75 -1.47 2.10 -21.78
C THR A 75 -1.91 1.94 -20.32
N ILE A 76 -1.59 0.82 -19.67
CA ILE A 76 -1.89 0.58 -18.25
C ILE A 76 -1.19 1.61 -17.36
N GLN A 77 0.09 1.94 -17.64
CA GLN A 77 0.82 2.97 -16.92
C GLN A 77 0.13 4.33 -17.00
N TRP A 78 -0.27 4.77 -18.21
CA TRP A 78 -0.96 6.05 -18.38
C TRP A 78 -2.31 6.10 -17.68
N VAL A 79 -3.13 5.05 -17.82
CA VAL A 79 -4.44 4.94 -17.14
C VAL A 79 -4.26 4.98 -15.63
N GLY A 80 -3.28 4.26 -15.10
CA GLY A 80 -2.97 4.25 -13.69
C GLY A 80 -2.49 5.60 -13.16
N ALA A 81 -1.61 6.29 -13.89
CA ALA A 81 -1.14 7.61 -13.53
C ALA A 81 -2.30 8.62 -13.47
N ILE A 82 -3.19 8.63 -14.46
CA ILE A 82 -4.39 9.48 -14.49
C ILE A 82 -5.30 9.18 -13.31
N TYR A 83 -5.54 7.90 -13.02
CA TYR A 83 -6.36 7.48 -11.88
C TYR A 83 -5.77 7.94 -10.54
N LEU A 84 -4.45 7.85 -10.36
CA LEU A 84 -3.79 8.29 -9.13
C LEU A 84 -3.84 9.81 -8.95
N VAL A 85 -3.71 10.57 -10.03
CA VAL A 85 -3.91 12.03 -10.01
C VAL A 85 -5.36 12.35 -9.61
N TRP A 86 -6.33 11.66 -10.19
CA TRP A 86 -7.74 11.82 -9.83
C TRP A 86 -8.01 11.45 -8.36
N LEU A 87 -7.45 10.32 -7.89
CA LEU A 87 -7.56 9.88 -6.51
C LEU A 87 -6.93 10.88 -5.54
N GLY A 88 -5.74 11.39 -5.85
CA GLY A 88 -5.06 12.43 -5.08
C GLY A 88 -5.89 13.71 -4.98
N ALA A 89 -6.42 14.18 -6.11
CA ALA A 89 -7.29 15.35 -6.15
C ALA A 89 -8.60 15.15 -5.35
N LYS A 90 -9.18 13.95 -5.39
CA LYS A 90 -10.35 13.61 -4.59
C LYS A 90 -10.04 13.65 -3.09
N LEU A 91 -8.90 13.11 -2.67
CA LEU A 91 -8.49 13.07 -1.28
C LEU A 91 -8.22 14.46 -0.70
N LEU A 92 -7.65 15.37 -1.50
CA LEU A 92 -7.46 16.78 -1.09
C LEU A 92 -8.80 17.49 -0.82
N ARG A 93 -9.90 16.99 -1.36
CA ARG A 93 -11.25 17.55 -1.18
C ARG A 93 -12.07 16.84 -0.10
N THR A 94 -11.63 15.67 0.37
CA THR A 94 -12.34 14.87 1.39
C THR A 94 -11.93 15.37 2.77
N ARG A 95 -12.89 15.68 3.63
CA ARG A 95 -12.63 16.00 5.03
C ARG A 95 -12.39 14.71 5.81
N LEU A 96 -11.46 14.75 6.77
CA LEU A 96 -11.12 13.61 7.61
C LEU A 96 -12.31 13.12 8.48
N ASP A 97 -13.26 13.99 8.73
CA ASP A 97 -14.46 13.70 9.54
C ASP A 97 -15.47 12.77 8.84
N ASP A 98 -15.37 12.60 7.52
CA ASP A 98 -16.26 11.75 6.73
C ASP A 98 -15.78 10.30 6.60
N ALA A 99 -14.70 9.92 7.26
CA ALA A 99 -14.17 8.56 7.17
C ALA A 99 -15.06 7.59 7.97
N PRO A 100 -15.68 6.59 7.33
CA PRO A 100 -16.52 5.63 8.04
C PRO A 100 -15.69 4.86 9.06
N ALA A 101 -16.18 4.75 10.29
CA ALA A 101 -15.57 3.91 11.31
C ALA A 101 -15.63 2.46 10.83
N LEU A 102 -14.46 1.82 10.74
CA LEU A 102 -14.37 0.43 10.30
C LEU A 102 -14.51 -0.46 11.53
N GLU A 103 -15.67 -1.08 11.70
CA GLU A 103 -15.89 -2.07 12.75
C GLU A 103 -15.17 -3.37 12.40
N LEU A 104 -14.09 -3.64 13.10
CA LEU A 104 -13.33 -4.89 12.97
C LEU A 104 -13.81 -5.90 14.03
N LYS A 105 -13.90 -7.16 13.65
CA LYS A 105 -14.21 -8.23 14.61
C LYS A 105 -13.01 -8.49 15.50
N PRO A 106 -13.16 -8.55 16.83
CA PRO A 106 -12.09 -8.94 17.74
C PRO A 106 -11.45 -10.27 17.30
N ASP A 107 -10.18 -10.44 17.60
CA ASP A 107 -9.37 -11.66 17.33
C ASP A 107 -9.05 -11.98 15.86
N HIS A 108 -9.52 -11.18 14.88
CA HIS A 108 -9.29 -11.44 13.46
C HIS A 108 -8.63 -10.28 12.73
N PHE A 109 -7.94 -9.38 13.43
CA PHE A 109 -7.40 -8.15 12.88
C PHE A 109 -6.43 -8.36 11.70
N PHE A 110 -5.55 -9.35 11.78
CA PHE A 110 -4.66 -9.70 10.66
C PHE A 110 -5.45 -10.08 9.40
N LYS A 111 -6.39 -11.02 9.50
CA LYS A 111 -7.16 -11.49 8.34
C LYS A 111 -8.01 -10.38 7.74
N GLN A 112 -8.65 -9.59 8.58
CA GLN A 112 -9.50 -8.50 8.11
C GLN A 112 -8.67 -7.44 7.39
N ALA A 113 -7.54 -7.01 7.98
CA ALA A 113 -6.63 -6.05 7.34
C ALA A 113 -6.05 -6.59 6.03
N PHE A 114 -5.71 -7.88 5.96
CA PHE A 114 -5.28 -8.55 4.74
C PHE A 114 -6.33 -8.44 3.64
N PHE A 115 -7.57 -8.88 3.89
CA PHE A 115 -8.64 -8.82 2.87
C PHE A 115 -9.03 -7.38 2.53
N ILE A 116 -9.05 -6.48 3.52
CA ILE A 116 -9.27 -5.04 3.26
C ILE A 116 -8.22 -4.51 2.29
N THR A 117 -6.95 -4.89 2.44
CA THR A 117 -5.87 -4.44 1.56
C THR A 117 -5.98 -5.07 0.17
N VAL A 118 -6.16 -6.38 0.07
CA VAL A 118 -6.23 -7.10 -1.21
C VAL A 118 -7.44 -6.65 -2.05
N LEU A 119 -8.54 -6.33 -1.40
CA LEU A 119 -9.76 -5.84 -2.07
C LEU A 119 -9.82 -4.31 -2.19
N ASN A 120 -8.81 -3.60 -1.70
CA ASN A 120 -8.77 -2.14 -1.74
C ASN A 120 -8.46 -1.64 -3.15
N PRO A 121 -9.39 -0.94 -3.82
CA PRO A 121 -9.15 -0.44 -5.18
C PRO A 121 -7.96 0.53 -5.26
N LYS A 122 -7.69 1.31 -4.19
CA LYS A 122 -6.50 2.18 -4.12
C LYS A 122 -5.21 1.35 -4.21
N ALA A 123 -5.11 0.26 -3.45
CA ALA A 123 -3.95 -0.62 -3.43
C ALA A 123 -3.81 -1.38 -4.77
N ILE A 124 -4.91 -1.93 -5.28
CA ILE A 124 -4.92 -2.63 -6.57
C ILE A 124 -4.37 -1.73 -7.68
N VAL A 125 -4.86 -0.50 -7.80
CA VAL A 125 -4.39 0.44 -8.83
C VAL A 125 -2.94 0.85 -8.59
N PHE A 126 -2.52 1.06 -7.34
CA PHE A 126 -1.13 1.35 -7.02
C PHE A 126 -0.20 0.25 -7.53
N TYR A 127 -0.47 -1.01 -7.20
CA TYR A 127 0.40 -2.11 -7.62
C TYR A 127 0.31 -2.41 -9.10
N MET A 128 -0.87 -2.33 -9.71
CA MET A 128 -1.06 -2.69 -11.12
C MET A 128 -0.57 -1.61 -12.10
N ALA A 129 -0.70 -0.34 -11.75
CA ALA A 129 -0.46 0.76 -12.68
C ALA A 129 0.71 1.66 -12.27
N PHE A 130 0.89 1.92 -10.98
CA PHE A 130 1.91 2.84 -10.50
C PHE A 130 3.25 2.14 -10.24
N PHE A 131 3.24 0.97 -9.64
CA PHE A 131 4.43 0.18 -9.37
C PHE A 131 5.31 -0.08 -10.63
N PRO A 132 4.73 -0.40 -11.81
CA PRO A 132 5.52 -0.59 -13.04
C PRO A 132 6.29 0.63 -13.52
N LEU A 133 5.89 1.85 -13.12
CA LEU A 133 6.57 3.10 -13.50
C LEU A 133 8.02 3.16 -13.00
N PHE A 134 8.31 2.46 -11.90
CA PHE A 134 9.62 2.43 -11.28
C PHE A 134 10.51 1.28 -11.77
N VAL A 135 10.00 0.40 -12.63
CA VAL A 135 10.79 -0.67 -13.25
C VAL A 135 11.40 -0.14 -14.54
N ASN A 136 12.73 -0.11 -14.61
CA ASN A 136 13.44 0.20 -15.86
C ASN A 136 13.51 -1.06 -16.72
N PRO A 137 12.80 -1.13 -17.87
CA PRO A 137 12.77 -2.34 -18.70
C PRO A 137 14.14 -2.75 -19.24
N ALA A 138 15.06 -1.78 -19.43
CA ALA A 138 16.40 -2.03 -19.97
C ALA A 138 17.41 -2.49 -18.90
N GLU A 139 17.19 -2.16 -17.64
CA GLU A 139 18.15 -2.37 -16.56
C GLU A 139 17.64 -3.29 -15.44
N HIS A 140 16.39 -3.77 -15.52
CA HIS A 140 15.84 -4.61 -14.48
C HIS A 140 16.60 -5.94 -14.36
N GLN A 141 16.90 -6.32 -13.13
CA GLN A 141 17.63 -7.55 -12.80
C GLN A 141 16.66 -8.70 -12.46
N GLY A 142 15.53 -8.76 -13.14
CA GLY A 142 14.52 -9.79 -12.93
C GLY A 142 14.01 -9.79 -11.48
N LEU A 143 14.06 -10.97 -10.85
CA LEU A 143 13.53 -11.17 -9.50
C LEU A 143 14.17 -10.27 -8.43
N ILE A 144 15.45 -9.91 -8.59
CA ILE A 144 16.17 -9.07 -7.62
C ILE A 144 15.54 -7.67 -7.55
N THR A 145 15.22 -7.05 -8.68
CA THR A 145 14.57 -5.75 -8.74
C THR A 145 13.26 -5.78 -7.94
N PHE A 146 12.42 -6.77 -8.21
CA PHE A 146 11.11 -6.89 -7.54
C PHE A 146 11.24 -7.24 -6.06
N ALA A 147 12.22 -8.06 -5.67
CA ALA A 147 12.48 -8.40 -4.27
C ALA A 147 12.93 -7.16 -3.46
N VAL A 148 13.78 -6.31 -4.04
CA VAL A 148 14.20 -5.05 -3.40
C VAL A 148 13.01 -4.11 -3.23
N MET A 149 12.16 -3.96 -4.25
CA MET A 149 10.95 -3.15 -4.16
C MET A 149 9.97 -3.70 -3.11
N ALA A 150 9.77 -5.01 -3.09
CA ALA A 150 8.93 -5.71 -2.11
C ALA A 150 9.41 -5.50 -0.67
N ALA A 151 10.71 -5.65 -0.43
CA ALA A 151 11.33 -5.42 0.87
C ALA A 151 11.21 -3.96 1.31
N THR A 152 11.40 -3.02 0.38
CA THR A 152 11.27 -1.58 0.64
C THR A 152 9.84 -1.24 1.05
N ILE A 153 8.83 -1.72 0.32
CA ILE A 153 7.43 -1.51 0.65
C ILE A 153 7.10 -2.10 2.02
N ALA A 154 7.52 -3.34 2.29
CA ALA A 154 7.27 -3.99 3.58
C ALA A 154 7.88 -3.20 4.74
N ALA A 155 9.13 -2.73 4.60
CA ALA A 155 9.81 -1.93 5.61
C ALA A 155 9.12 -0.58 5.84
N LEU A 156 8.72 0.12 4.79
CA LEU A 156 8.02 1.40 4.88
C LEU A 156 6.62 1.23 5.48
N THR A 157 5.89 0.19 5.08
CA THR A 157 4.56 -0.13 5.65
C THR A 157 4.66 -0.48 7.13
N LEU A 158 5.70 -1.23 7.52
CA LEU A 158 5.95 -1.55 8.92
C LEU A 158 6.27 -0.29 9.74
N ALA A 159 7.18 0.55 9.26
CA ALA A 159 7.54 1.80 9.94
C ALA A 159 6.33 2.74 10.07
N TYR A 160 5.57 2.92 8.99
CA TYR A 160 4.36 3.72 8.97
C TYR A 160 3.30 3.15 9.94
N GLY A 161 3.07 1.84 9.89
CA GLY A 161 2.14 1.15 10.79
C GLY A 161 2.52 1.31 12.26
N LEU A 162 3.81 1.21 12.60
CA LEU A 162 4.31 1.47 13.95
C LEU A 162 3.98 2.90 14.41
N VAL A 163 4.23 3.89 13.56
CA VAL A 163 3.91 5.30 13.87
C VAL A 163 2.42 5.47 14.15
N ILE A 164 1.55 4.96 13.27
CA ILE A 164 0.09 5.07 13.40
C ILE A 164 -0.39 4.37 14.70
N VAL A 165 0.05 3.14 14.92
CA VAL A 165 -0.37 2.32 16.08
C VAL A 165 0.07 2.95 17.40
N VAL A 166 1.31 3.40 17.49
CA VAL A 166 1.82 4.05 18.71
C VAL A 166 1.10 5.37 18.96
N SER A 167 0.97 6.21 17.93
CA SER A 167 0.26 7.50 18.06
C SER A 167 -1.19 7.30 18.49
N ALA A 168 -1.92 6.38 17.87
CA ALA A 168 -3.31 6.08 18.22
C ALA A 168 -3.44 5.52 19.65
N HIS A 169 -2.48 4.71 20.09
CA HIS A 169 -2.47 4.18 21.44
C HIS A 169 -2.21 5.27 22.51
N MET A 170 -1.28 6.19 22.24
CA MET A 170 -0.96 7.30 23.14
C MET A 170 -2.14 8.25 23.31
N LEU A 171 -2.80 8.64 22.21
CA LEU A 171 -3.98 9.51 22.25
C LEU A 171 -5.11 8.90 23.08
N ARG A 172 -5.33 7.59 22.97
CA ARG A 172 -6.33 6.90 23.78
C ARG A 172 -5.99 6.85 25.27
N SER A 173 -4.71 6.80 25.63
CA SER A 173 -4.29 6.74 27.04
C SER A 173 -4.45 8.08 27.78
N GLU A 174 -4.57 9.20 27.04
CA GLU A 174 -4.79 10.53 27.60
C GLU A 174 -6.29 10.82 27.86
N GLU A 175 -7.19 10.04 27.26
CA GLU A 175 -8.65 10.18 27.44
C GLU A 175 -9.20 9.41 28.64
N HIS A 176 -8.37 8.67 29.40
CA HIS A 176 -8.70 7.90 30.59
C HIS A 176 -7.91 8.41 31.82
#